data_1bd2e0be447c755c6bd6adec521c3e15
#
_entry.id   1bd2e0be447c755c6bd6adec521c3e15
#
_cell.length_a   1.000
_cell.length_b   1.000
_cell.length_c   1.000
_cell.angle_alpha   90.00
_cell.angle_beta   90.00
_cell.angle_gamma   90.00
#
_symmetry.space_group_name_H-M   'P 1'
#
loop_
_entity.id
_entity.type
_entity.pdbx_description
1 polymer ?
#
loop_
_entity_poly.entity_id
_entity_poly.type
_entity_poly.pdbx_seq_one_letter_code
_entity_poly.pdbx_strand_id
1 'polypeptide(L)'
;MSREYDGRTTTFSPDGRLYQVEYAMEAINNAACAIGILTKEGIVFGIEKKMISKLLAKVGDSEKVYPIDNHIMCAVAGLTSDASILLQDARKDAQEYLYKYGQPKPVEELVEYICSVKHAYTQVGGLRPFGVSFLFAGWDA
;
A
#
# COMPACT_ATOMS: atom_id res chain seq x y z
N MET A 1 -27.85 -13.71 1.01
CA MET A 1 -27.26 -12.49 0.40
C MET A 1 -26.86 -12.85 -1.03
N SER A 2 -27.29 -12.05 -1.98
CA SER A 2 -27.23 -12.39 -3.39
C SER A 2 -25.80 -12.26 -3.91
N ARG A 3 -25.23 -13.37 -4.40
CA ARG A 3 -23.96 -13.42 -5.14
C ARG A 3 -23.93 -12.52 -6.38
N GLU A 4 -25.03 -11.87 -6.70
CA GLU A 4 -25.25 -11.07 -7.89
C GLU A 4 -24.48 -9.73 -7.86
N TYR A 5 -24.32 -9.13 -6.66
CA TYR A 5 -23.62 -7.84 -6.47
C TYR A 5 -22.18 -7.99 -6.02
N ASP A 6 -21.70 -9.22 -5.84
CA ASP A 6 -20.42 -9.58 -5.26
C ASP A 6 -19.33 -9.85 -6.31
N GLY A 7 -19.75 -10.18 -7.54
CA GLY A 7 -18.84 -10.62 -8.60
C GLY A 7 -18.13 -9.49 -9.36
N ARG A 8 -18.57 -8.25 -9.26
CA ARG A 8 -18.01 -7.10 -10.00
C ARG A 8 -17.56 -6.00 -9.08
N THR A 9 -16.39 -5.43 -9.37
CA THR A 9 -15.78 -4.36 -8.56
C THR A 9 -16.52 -3.03 -8.64
N THR A 10 -17.27 -2.80 -9.71
CA THR A 10 -17.91 -1.51 -10.05
C THR A 10 -19.42 -1.52 -9.87
N THR A 11 -20.01 -2.60 -9.34
CA THR A 11 -21.45 -2.72 -9.16
C THR A 11 -21.83 -2.35 -7.72
N PHE A 12 -22.66 -1.32 -7.58
CA PHE A 12 -23.23 -0.96 -6.28
C PHE A 12 -24.31 -1.97 -5.88
N SER A 13 -24.32 -2.33 -4.61
CA SER A 13 -25.46 -3.04 -4.01
C SER A 13 -26.69 -2.12 -3.92
N PRO A 14 -27.89 -2.66 -3.69
CA PRO A 14 -29.08 -1.85 -3.42
C PRO A 14 -28.92 -0.87 -2.27
N ASP A 15 -28.05 -1.16 -1.30
CA ASP A 15 -27.71 -0.32 -0.16
C ASP A 15 -26.64 0.73 -0.47
N GLY A 16 -26.17 0.82 -1.72
CA GLY A 16 -25.13 1.76 -2.14
C GLY A 16 -23.71 1.37 -1.75
N ARG A 17 -23.44 0.09 -1.49
CA ARG A 17 -22.12 -0.43 -1.07
C ARG A 17 -21.38 -1.08 -2.23
N LEU A 18 -20.04 -1.01 -2.21
CA LEU A 18 -19.15 -1.73 -3.11
C LEU A 18 -18.49 -2.89 -2.34
N TYR A 19 -19.04 -4.09 -2.45
CA TYR A 19 -18.59 -5.24 -1.65
C TYR A 19 -17.13 -5.62 -1.89
N GLN A 20 -16.61 -5.51 -3.10
CA GLN A 20 -15.22 -5.83 -3.37
C GLN A 20 -14.24 -4.88 -2.68
N VAL A 21 -14.61 -3.61 -2.52
CA VAL A 21 -13.82 -2.65 -1.73
C VAL A 21 -13.86 -3.01 -0.25
N GLU A 22 -15.02 -3.42 0.27
CA GLU A 22 -15.16 -3.83 1.66
C GLU A 22 -14.36 -5.10 1.97
N TYR A 23 -14.34 -6.08 1.08
CA TYR A 23 -13.52 -7.29 1.22
C TYR A 23 -12.02 -6.97 1.21
N ALA A 24 -11.60 -6.03 0.37
CA ALA A 24 -10.21 -5.54 0.40
C ALA A 24 -9.87 -4.87 1.74
N MET A 25 -10.79 -4.06 2.29
CA MET A 25 -10.62 -3.44 3.62
C MET A 25 -10.59 -4.50 4.74
N GLU A 26 -11.41 -5.53 4.66
CA GLU A 26 -11.41 -6.63 5.63
C GLU A 26 -10.08 -7.41 5.60
N ALA A 27 -9.54 -7.66 4.41
CA ALA A 27 -8.22 -8.27 4.27
C ALA A 27 -7.11 -7.42 4.92
N ILE A 28 -7.18 -6.08 4.79
CA ILE A 28 -6.25 -5.16 5.43
C ILE A 28 -6.42 -5.18 6.96
N ASN A 29 -7.66 -5.18 7.47
CA ASN A 29 -7.95 -5.17 8.90
C ASN A 29 -7.48 -6.45 9.62
N ASN A 30 -7.37 -7.57 8.89
CA ASN A 30 -6.84 -8.83 9.41
C ASN A 30 -5.30 -8.94 9.31
N ALA A 31 -4.64 -7.94 8.73
CA ALA A 31 -3.19 -7.91 8.63
C ALA A 31 -2.51 -7.52 9.96
N ALA A 32 -1.21 -7.76 10.03
CA ALA A 32 -0.41 -7.33 11.18
C ALA A 32 -0.31 -5.79 11.23
N CYS A 33 -0.30 -5.26 12.44
CA CYS A 33 -0.27 -3.83 12.69
C CYS A 33 1.05 -3.19 12.25
N ALA A 34 0.96 -1.97 11.72
CA ALA A 34 2.09 -1.09 11.45
C ALA A 34 1.82 0.27 12.12
N ILE A 35 2.82 0.80 12.82
CA ILE A 35 2.77 2.08 13.55
C ILE A 35 3.88 2.98 13.02
N GLY A 36 3.57 4.23 12.75
CA GLY A 36 4.54 5.28 12.43
C GLY A 36 4.46 6.43 13.42
N ILE A 37 5.60 6.91 13.87
CA ILE A 37 5.69 8.04 14.79
C ILE A 37 6.63 9.08 14.18
N LEU A 38 6.12 10.27 13.96
CA LEU A 38 6.89 11.43 13.56
C LEU A 38 7.45 12.14 14.80
N THR A 39 8.77 12.34 14.84
CA THR A 39 9.46 13.08 15.86
C THR A 39 10.17 14.32 15.27
N LYS A 40 10.77 15.15 16.11
CA LYS A 40 11.55 16.30 15.63
C LYS A 40 12.84 15.90 14.89
N GLU A 41 13.36 14.71 15.15
CA GLU A 41 14.62 14.22 14.61
C GLU A 41 14.44 13.23 13.46
N GLY A 42 13.20 12.74 13.21
CA GLY A 42 12.91 11.78 12.16
C GLY A 42 11.65 10.99 12.40
N ILE A 43 11.49 9.93 11.59
CA ILE A 43 10.31 9.07 11.62
C ILE A 43 10.73 7.66 12.03
N VAL A 44 9.94 7.04 12.91
CA VAL A 44 10.17 5.67 13.38
C VAL A 44 8.99 4.81 13.00
N PHE A 45 9.24 3.67 12.34
CA PHE A 45 8.24 2.63 12.10
C PHE A 45 8.38 1.48 13.09
N GLY A 46 7.25 1.04 13.64
CA GLY A 46 7.12 -0.19 14.41
C GLY A 46 6.14 -1.13 13.72
N ILE A 47 6.58 -2.36 13.39
CA ILE A 47 5.75 -3.29 12.61
C ILE A 47 5.75 -4.65 13.27
N GLU A 48 4.57 -5.24 13.42
CA GLU A 48 4.40 -6.59 13.91
C GLU A 48 4.85 -7.61 12.86
N LYS A 49 5.78 -8.50 13.24
CA LYS A 49 6.20 -9.65 12.42
C LYS A 49 5.60 -10.93 13.01
N LYS A 50 4.66 -11.55 12.30
CA LYS A 50 4.11 -12.85 12.70
C LYS A 50 5.09 -13.96 12.28
N MET A 51 5.64 -14.69 13.24
CA MET A 51 6.41 -15.89 12.95
C MET A 51 5.47 -17.07 12.69
N ILE A 52 5.49 -17.61 11.47
CA ILE A 52 4.65 -18.73 11.04
C ILE A 52 5.15 -20.05 11.66
N SER A 53 6.45 -20.20 11.83
CA SER A 53 7.06 -21.41 12.42
C SER A 53 8.35 -21.07 13.17
N LYS A 54 8.55 -21.71 14.31
CA LYS A 54 9.80 -21.62 15.08
C LYS A 54 10.99 -22.30 14.39
N LEU A 55 10.72 -23.15 13.40
CA LEU A 55 11.73 -23.90 12.65
C LEU A 55 12.28 -23.12 11.45
N LEU A 56 11.62 -22.01 11.05
CA LEU A 56 12.12 -21.16 9.99
C LEU A 56 13.29 -20.31 10.51
N ALA A 57 14.35 -20.26 9.73
CA ALA A 57 15.45 -19.35 10.00
C ALA A 57 14.91 -17.89 10.05
N LYS A 58 15.40 -17.12 11.03
CA LYS A 58 15.07 -15.69 11.10
C LYS A 58 15.72 -15.00 9.89
N VAL A 59 14.93 -14.74 8.87
CA VAL A 59 15.37 -13.88 7.76
C VAL A 59 15.43 -12.46 8.33
N GLY A 60 16.62 -11.86 8.29
CA GLY A 60 16.91 -10.58 8.97
C GLY A 60 16.17 -9.38 8.39
N ASP A 61 15.73 -9.46 7.13
CA ASP A 61 15.16 -8.33 6.44
C ASP A 61 13.65 -8.18 6.69
N SER A 62 13.23 -6.94 6.83
CA SER A 62 11.84 -6.59 7.09
C SER A 62 11.00 -6.79 5.83
N GLU A 63 10.20 -7.85 5.82
CA GLU A 63 9.25 -8.13 4.73
C GLU A 63 8.10 -7.10 4.63
N LYS A 64 8.11 -6.04 5.44
CA LYS A 64 7.00 -5.09 5.56
C LYS A 64 7.41 -3.63 5.55
N VAL A 65 8.71 -3.34 5.54
CA VAL A 65 9.25 -1.98 5.35
C VAL A 65 10.08 -1.98 4.09
N TYR A 66 9.77 -1.08 3.20
CA TYR A 66 10.41 -1.00 1.90
C TYR A 66 10.88 0.41 1.60
N PRO A 67 12.14 0.59 1.17
CA PRO A 67 12.55 1.85 0.58
C PRO A 67 11.92 2.00 -0.80
N ILE A 68 11.43 3.19 -1.09
CA ILE A 68 10.93 3.59 -2.41
C ILE A 68 12.01 4.37 -3.13
N ASP A 69 12.53 5.41 -2.49
CA ASP A 69 13.64 6.23 -2.96
C ASP A 69 14.55 6.57 -1.77
N ASN A 70 15.64 7.30 -1.99
CA ASN A 70 16.61 7.68 -0.96
C ASN A 70 15.99 8.45 0.22
N HIS A 71 14.93 9.22 -0.05
CA HIS A 71 14.24 10.07 0.92
C HIS A 71 12.85 9.57 1.31
N ILE A 72 12.35 8.46 0.70
CA ILE A 72 11.02 7.91 0.96
C ILE A 72 11.09 6.43 1.28
N MET A 73 10.42 6.04 2.35
CA MET A 73 10.17 4.65 2.72
C MET A 73 8.70 4.43 3.06
N CYS A 74 8.27 3.19 3.04
CA CYS A 74 6.91 2.85 3.45
C CYS A 74 6.87 1.57 4.27
N ALA A 75 5.87 1.52 5.15
CA ALA A 75 5.43 0.31 5.83
C ALA A 75 4.16 -0.22 5.17
N VAL A 76 4.02 -1.54 5.13
CA VAL A 76 2.95 -2.25 4.41
C VAL A 76 2.14 -3.10 5.38
N ALA A 77 0.80 -3.03 5.26
CA ALA A 77 -0.14 -3.91 5.93
C ALA A 77 -1.13 -4.47 4.91
N GLY A 78 -1.31 -5.80 4.86
CA GLY A 78 -2.18 -6.49 3.92
C GLY A 78 -1.47 -7.56 3.09
N LEU A 79 -1.89 -7.71 1.84
CA LEU A 79 -1.34 -8.68 0.89
C LEU A 79 0.00 -8.19 0.33
N THR A 80 1.09 -8.88 0.68
CA THR A 80 2.46 -8.51 0.24
C THR A 80 2.66 -8.61 -1.27
N SER A 81 1.96 -9.51 -1.95
CA SER A 81 1.97 -9.60 -3.41
C SER A 81 1.42 -8.35 -4.08
N ASP A 82 0.31 -7.81 -3.56
CA ASP A 82 -0.28 -6.57 -4.04
C ASP A 82 0.63 -5.38 -3.76
N ALA A 83 1.25 -5.37 -2.57
CA ALA A 83 2.24 -4.36 -2.21
C ALA A 83 3.40 -4.30 -3.20
N SER A 84 3.93 -5.46 -3.60
CA SER A 84 5.09 -5.53 -4.52
C SER A 84 4.82 -4.85 -5.86
N ILE A 85 3.60 -4.97 -6.39
CA ILE A 85 3.20 -4.31 -7.65
C ILE A 85 3.22 -2.78 -7.46
N LEU A 86 2.54 -2.28 -6.43
CA LEU A 86 2.47 -0.84 -6.17
C LEU A 86 3.82 -0.24 -5.78
N LEU A 87 4.68 -1.00 -5.09
CA LEU A 87 6.04 -0.57 -4.76
C LEU A 87 6.92 -0.40 -5.99
N GLN A 88 6.83 -1.32 -6.95
CA GLN A 88 7.56 -1.20 -8.21
C GLN A 88 7.09 0.01 -9.00
N ASP A 89 5.79 0.24 -9.03
CA ASP A 89 5.19 1.39 -9.71
C ASP A 89 5.59 2.70 -9.03
N ALA A 90 5.57 2.77 -7.70
CA ALA A 90 6.04 3.92 -6.93
C ALA A 90 7.51 4.25 -7.18
N ARG A 91 8.38 3.23 -7.21
CA ARG A 91 9.81 3.40 -7.50
C ARG A 91 10.05 3.93 -8.91
N LYS A 92 9.32 3.38 -9.87
CA LYS A 92 9.38 3.82 -11.26
C LYS A 92 8.96 5.28 -11.39
N ASP A 93 7.83 5.65 -10.82
CA ASP A 93 7.28 7.00 -10.85
C ASP A 93 8.23 8.02 -10.19
N ALA A 94 8.84 7.66 -9.04
CA ALA A 94 9.85 8.51 -8.39
C ALA A 94 11.07 8.76 -9.28
N GLN A 95 11.57 7.74 -9.98
CA GLN A 95 12.71 7.87 -10.88
C GLN A 95 12.36 8.60 -12.19
N GLU A 96 11.16 8.43 -12.73
CA GLU A 96 10.67 9.18 -13.88
C GLU A 96 10.55 10.67 -13.54
N TYR A 97 10.09 10.99 -12.33
CA TYR A 97 10.02 12.38 -11.85
C TYR A 97 11.42 13.01 -11.75
N LEU A 98 12.37 12.29 -11.12
CA LEU A 98 13.76 12.74 -11.02
C LEU A 98 14.39 12.98 -12.40
N TYR A 99 14.16 12.05 -13.34
CA TYR A 99 14.66 12.20 -14.71
C TYR A 99 14.08 13.41 -15.43
N LYS A 100 12.79 13.68 -15.22
CA LYS A 100 12.05 14.76 -15.92
C LYS A 100 12.35 16.14 -15.34
N TYR A 101 12.41 16.24 -14.02
CA TYR A 101 12.50 17.52 -13.32
C TYR A 101 13.87 17.79 -12.70
N GLY A 102 14.77 16.82 -12.65
CA GLY A 102 16.09 16.95 -12.07
C GLY A 102 16.14 17.08 -10.55
N GLN A 103 15.03 16.78 -9.87
CA GLN A 103 14.90 16.85 -8.42
C GLN A 103 14.06 15.67 -7.88
N PRO A 104 14.26 15.25 -6.62
CA PRO A 104 13.48 14.18 -6.01
C PRO A 104 11.98 14.47 -6.02
N LYS A 105 11.17 13.43 -6.17
CA LYS A 105 9.71 13.57 -6.16
C LYS A 105 9.23 13.87 -4.74
N PRO A 106 8.39 14.92 -4.52
CA PRO A 106 7.80 15.19 -3.22
C PRO A 106 6.99 14.01 -2.68
N VAL A 107 7.04 13.79 -1.36
CA VAL A 107 6.36 12.67 -0.70
C VAL A 107 4.86 12.73 -0.97
N GLU A 108 4.25 13.91 -0.85
CA GLU A 108 2.82 14.12 -1.06
C GLU A 108 2.40 13.71 -2.48
N GLU A 109 3.14 14.13 -3.51
CA GLU A 109 2.84 13.79 -4.91
C GLU A 109 2.95 12.28 -5.18
N LEU A 110 3.92 11.60 -4.56
CA LEU A 110 4.05 10.15 -4.65
C LEU A 110 2.84 9.45 -4.03
N VAL A 111 2.41 9.90 -2.86
CA VAL A 111 1.25 9.34 -2.16
C VAL A 111 -0.03 9.53 -2.97
N GLU A 112 -0.24 10.73 -3.52
CA GLU A 112 -1.38 11.01 -4.39
C GLU A 112 -1.40 10.13 -5.64
N TYR A 113 -0.23 9.91 -6.25
CA TYR A 113 -0.09 9.01 -7.40
C TYR A 113 -0.54 7.59 -7.04
N ILE A 114 -0.02 7.01 -5.97
CA ILE A 114 -0.39 5.65 -5.52
C ILE A 114 -1.87 5.56 -5.14
N CYS A 115 -2.41 6.58 -4.48
CA CYS A 115 -3.84 6.66 -4.18
C CYS A 115 -4.69 6.67 -5.45
N SER A 116 -4.27 7.41 -6.47
CA SER A 116 -4.95 7.48 -7.78
C SER A 116 -4.94 6.13 -8.49
N VAL A 117 -3.80 5.42 -8.48
CA VAL A 117 -3.69 4.06 -9.02
C VAL A 117 -4.67 3.13 -8.30
N LYS A 118 -4.67 3.10 -6.97
CA LYS A 118 -5.58 2.26 -6.17
C LYS A 118 -7.06 2.61 -6.44
N HIS A 119 -7.37 3.90 -6.54
CA HIS A 119 -8.73 4.37 -6.82
C HIS A 119 -9.21 3.94 -8.21
N ALA A 120 -8.34 3.97 -9.24
CA ALA A 120 -8.68 3.51 -10.57
C ALA A 120 -9.17 2.05 -10.58
N TYR A 121 -8.59 1.17 -9.75
CA TYR A 121 -9.02 -0.23 -9.60
C TYR A 121 -10.40 -0.39 -8.92
N THR A 122 -10.93 0.63 -8.30
CA THR A 122 -12.31 0.65 -7.77
C THR A 122 -13.34 1.17 -8.76
N GLN A 123 -12.90 1.91 -9.79
CA GLN A 123 -13.77 2.55 -10.77
C GLN A 123 -13.81 1.83 -12.12
N VAL A 124 -12.69 1.22 -12.53
CA VAL A 124 -12.56 0.51 -13.81
C VAL A 124 -12.75 -0.97 -13.55
N GLY A 125 -13.73 -1.59 -14.22
CA GLY A 125 -14.07 -3.00 -14.06
C GLY A 125 -13.01 -3.96 -14.61
N GLY A 126 -12.99 -5.17 -14.07
CA GLY A 126 -12.18 -6.29 -14.53
C GLY A 126 -11.11 -6.76 -13.56
N LEU A 127 -10.59 -5.90 -12.68
CA LEU A 127 -9.61 -6.27 -11.67
C LEU A 127 -10.16 -5.94 -10.27
N ARG A 128 -9.82 -6.78 -9.29
CA ARG A 128 -10.17 -6.51 -7.89
C ARG A 128 -9.37 -5.33 -7.33
N PRO A 129 -9.87 -4.60 -6.32
CA PRO A 129 -9.10 -3.63 -5.59
C PRO A 129 -7.88 -4.26 -4.89
N PHE A 130 -6.85 -3.45 -4.65
CA PHE A 130 -5.68 -3.87 -3.89
C PHE A 130 -6.03 -4.08 -2.41
N GLY A 131 -5.69 -5.26 -1.89
CA GLY A 131 -5.87 -5.63 -0.49
C GLY A 131 -4.68 -5.21 0.38
N VAL A 132 -4.20 -3.98 0.25
CA VAL A 132 -3.01 -3.48 0.95
C VAL A 132 -3.19 -2.04 1.39
N SER A 133 -2.65 -1.71 2.56
CA SER A 133 -2.51 -0.35 3.06
C SER A 133 -1.04 0.00 3.21
N PHE A 134 -0.71 1.26 2.96
CA PHE A 134 0.64 1.82 3.10
C PHE A 134 0.66 2.92 4.14
N LEU A 135 1.75 2.99 4.86
CA LEU A 135 2.14 4.12 5.69
C LEU A 135 3.45 4.66 5.12
N PHE A 136 3.39 5.80 4.46
CA PHE A 136 4.56 6.45 3.87
C PHE A 136 5.25 7.34 4.87
N ALA A 137 6.57 7.42 4.77
CA ALA A 137 7.41 8.34 5.50
C ALA A 137 8.51 8.84 4.58
N GLY A 138 8.79 10.12 4.63
CA GLY A 138 9.84 10.73 3.84
C GLY A 138 10.19 12.11 4.31
N TRP A 139 11.22 12.66 3.72
CA TRP A 139 11.71 14.00 3.97
C TRP A 139 11.82 14.75 2.66
N ASP A 140 11.10 15.86 2.55
CA ASP A 140 11.20 16.80 1.45
C ASP A 140 12.08 17.97 1.87
N ALA A 141 13.00 18.38 0.99
CA ALA A 141 13.96 19.47 1.22
C ALA A 141 13.31 20.85 1.04
#